data_0dfa7bd1b9d7541d7c599d42dbab3ae0
#
_entry.id   0dfa7bd1b9d7541d7c599d42dbab3ae0
#
_cell.length_a   1.000
_cell.length_b   1.000
_cell.length_c   1.000
_cell.angle_alpha   90.00
_cell.angle_beta   90.00
_cell.angle_gamma   90.00
#
_symmetry.space_group_name_H-M   'P 1'
#
loop_
_entity.id
_entity.type
_entity.pdbx_description
1 polymer ?
#
loop_
_entity_poly.entity_id
_entity_poly.type
_entity_poly.pdbx_seq_one_letter_code
_entity_poly.pdbx_strand_id
1 'polypeptide(L)'
;IPAWPPLRFGDEILSVNGKSIDSIRSDIRKYVSCSNETAVGFRTTVYAFTSTDADEYVVEYRRGNATDTVRIATRTDRNAREFIDFPKYAVSEEGCMLINDRIGYIDAAQFSNEQGRRIMNVLKNTEAIIIDLRRYPSDFMIFAFLGKYFAPYAINHVIFTHPVYSLPGCFREDRPAIGHDNPDYYRGAVIALVDGNTISQAEYTAITVQALPRGLTVGSTTLGADGNIAEIPLPGGYKTLISSLGVYYPDGSETQRCGVRIDHWAEPTPEGLLAGRDEVLEAAIRIAESMQ
;
A
#
# COMPACT_ATOMS: atom_id res chain seq x y z
N ILE A 1 -13.25 0.24 6.80
CA ILE A 1 -14.54 0.94 7.06
C ILE A 1 -14.40 1.59 8.41
N PRO A 2 -14.66 2.91 8.53
CA PRO A 2 -14.71 3.52 9.84
C PRO A 2 -15.73 2.76 10.69
N ALA A 3 -15.44 2.61 11.98
CA ALA A 3 -16.40 2.06 12.90
C ALA A 3 -17.59 3.03 12.99
N TRP A 4 -18.53 2.90 12.06
CA TRP A 4 -19.85 3.48 12.26
C TRP A 4 -20.60 2.57 13.25
N PRO A 5 -20.75 2.96 14.52
CA PRO A 5 -21.57 2.16 15.40
C PRO A 5 -22.92 1.89 14.74
N PRO A 6 -23.33 0.62 14.62
CA PRO A 6 -22.78 -0.56 15.31
C PRO A 6 -21.81 -1.43 14.48
N LEU A 7 -21.38 -1.02 13.26
CA LEU A 7 -20.40 -1.78 12.46
C LEU A 7 -19.01 -1.78 13.10
N ARG A 8 -18.27 -2.86 12.91
CA ARG A 8 -16.90 -3.08 13.41
C ARG A 8 -15.97 -3.54 12.29
N PHE A 9 -14.67 -3.39 12.46
CA PHE A 9 -13.70 -4.07 11.61
C PHE A 9 -13.93 -5.58 11.67
N GLY A 10 -13.89 -6.25 10.50
CA GLY A 10 -14.19 -7.66 10.37
C GLY A 10 -15.66 -7.99 10.09
N ASP A 11 -16.59 -7.02 10.17
CA ASP A 11 -17.93 -7.22 9.67
C ASP A 11 -17.90 -7.32 8.13
N GLU A 12 -18.49 -8.39 7.60
CA GLU A 12 -18.65 -8.56 6.17
C GLU A 12 -19.94 -7.90 5.69
N ILE A 13 -19.84 -6.92 4.81
CA ILE A 13 -20.99 -6.23 4.24
C ILE A 13 -21.58 -7.10 3.12
N LEU A 14 -22.84 -7.50 3.27
CA LEU A 14 -23.55 -8.36 2.32
C LEU A 14 -24.36 -7.56 1.30
N SER A 15 -25.08 -6.54 1.78
CA SER A 15 -25.89 -5.68 0.91
C SER A 15 -25.97 -4.25 1.42
N VAL A 16 -26.26 -3.31 0.51
CA VAL A 16 -26.53 -1.90 0.80
C VAL A 16 -27.82 -1.51 0.09
N ASN A 17 -28.79 -0.98 0.83
CA ASN A 17 -30.12 -0.61 0.34
C ASN A 17 -30.80 -1.76 -0.44
N GLY A 18 -30.66 -2.99 0.05
CA GLY A 18 -31.26 -4.20 -0.54
C GLY A 18 -30.54 -4.71 -1.80
N LYS A 19 -29.41 -4.12 -2.19
CA LYS A 19 -28.60 -4.57 -3.33
C LYS A 19 -27.34 -5.23 -2.83
N SER A 20 -27.04 -6.46 -3.31
CA SER A 20 -25.85 -7.19 -2.90
C SER A 20 -24.57 -6.45 -3.31
N ILE A 21 -23.51 -6.59 -2.54
CA ILE A 21 -22.19 -5.99 -2.85
C ILE A 21 -21.70 -6.43 -4.23
N ASP A 22 -21.86 -7.69 -4.60
CA ASP A 22 -21.45 -8.18 -5.93
C ASP A 22 -22.22 -7.51 -7.06
N SER A 23 -23.53 -7.28 -6.88
CA SER A 23 -24.34 -6.54 -7.86
C SER A 23 -23.89 -5.09 -7.97
N ILE A 24 -23.61 -4.41 -6.83
CA ILE A 24 -23.10 -3.05 -6.81
C ILE A 24 -21.74 -2.97 -7.52
N ARG A 25 -20.82 -3.86 -7.20
CA ARG A 25 -19.50 -3.95 -7.85
C ARG A 25 -19.61 -4.13 -9.36
N SER A 26 -20.48 -5.05 -9.81
CA SER A 26 -20.72 -5.31 -11.22
C SER A 26 -21.23 -4.08 -11.97
N ASP A 27 -22.15 -3.33 -11.38
CA ASP A 27 -22.69 -2.12 -11.99
C ASP A 27 -21.69 -0.97 -12.07
N ILE A 28 -20.84 -0.84 -11.05
CA ILE A 28 -19.85 0.22 -10.96
C ILE A 28 -18.62 -0.09 -11.80
N ARG A 29 -18.28 -1.38 -12.00
CA ARG A 29 -17.08 -1.85 -12.69
C ARG A 29 -16.78 -1.12 -14.01
N LYS A 30 -17.81 -0.81 -14.79
CA LYS A 30 -17.70 -0.13 -16.09
C LYS A 30 -17.31 1.35 -15.99
N TYR A 31 -17.42 1.96 -14.79
CA TYR A 31 -17.11 3.37 -14.56
C TYR A 31 -15.77 3.59 -13.85
N VAL A 32 -15.12 2.51 -13.39
CA VAL A 32 -13.86 2.63 -12.66
C VAL A 32 -12.69 2.15 -13.53
N SER A 33 -11.65 2.95 -13.56
CA SER A 33 -10.37 2.61 -14.18
C SER A 33 -9.52 1.86 -13.15
N CYS A 34 -9.07 0.66 -13.50
CA CYS A 34 -8.31 -0.22 -12.61
C CYS A 34 -7.18 -0.91 -13.38
N SER A 35 -6.06 -1.13 -12.70
CA SER A 35 -4.90 -1.79 -13.26
C SER A 35 -5.00 -3.31 -13.20
N ASN A 36 -5.60 -3.86 -12.12
CA ASN A 36 -5.78 -5.29 -11.90
C ASN A 36 -7.08 -5.57 -11.11
N GLU A 37 -7.39 -6.83 -10.84
CA GLU A 37 -8.61 -7.21 -10.12
C GLU A 37 -8.62 -6.79 -8.64
N THR A 38 -7.45 -6.69 -7.99
CA THR A 38 -7.34 -6.10 -6.64
C THR A 38 -7.78 -4.64 -6.65
N ALA A 39 -7.32 -3.85 -7.64
CA ALA A 39 -7.76 -2.47 -7.82
C ALA A 39 -9.26 -2.36 -8.12
N VAL A 40 -9.82 -3.31 -8.89
CA VAL A 40 -11.27 -3.39 -9.11
C VAL A 40 -12.01 -3.58 -7.79
N GLY A 41 -11.62 -4.57 -7.01
CA GLY A 41 -12.23 -4.86 -5.71
C GLY A 41 -12.20 -3.66 -4.79
N PHE A 42 -11.04 -3.03 -4.63
CA PHE A 42 -10.86 -1.84 -3.80
C PHE A 42 -11.72 -0.67 -4.27
N ARG A 43 -11.61 -0.26 -5.54
CA ARG A 43 -12.31 0.91 -6.07
C ARG A 43 -13.83 0.73 -6.09
N THR A 44 -14.33 -0.43 -6.50
CA THR A 44 -15.77 -0.68 -6.53
C THR A 44 -16.37 -0.74 -5.14
N THR A 45 -15.63 -1.19 -4.12
CA THR A 45 -16.08 -1.18 -2.73
C THR A 45 -16.23 0.24 -2.18
N VAL A 46 -15.30 1.15 -2.51
CA VAL A 46 -15.40 2.56 -2.11
C VAL A 46 -16.69 3.20 -2.63
N TYR A 47 -17.10 2.86 -3.86
CA TYR A 47 -18.32 3.41 -4.46
C TYR A 47 -19.62 2.79 -3.93
N ALA A 48 -19.58 1.67 -3.21
CA ALA A 48 -20.78 1.04 -2.66
C ALA A 48 -21.55 1.95 -1.69
N PHE A 49 -20.87 2.90 -1.08
CA PHE A 49 -21.43 3.88 -0.12
C PHE A 49 -21.44 5.32 -0.67
N THR A 50 -21.43 5.50 -1.98
CA THR A 50 -21.51 6.81 -2.62
C THR A 50 -22.88 6.98 -3.27
N SER A 51 -23.93 7.24 -2.48
CA SER A 51 -25.22 7.70 -3.00
C SER A 51 -25.39 9.19 -2.68
N THR A 52 -25.88 9.94 -3.65
CA THR A 52 -26.17 11.38 -3.48
C THR A 52 -27.60 11.64 -3.01
N ASP A 53 -28.50 10.66 -3.08
CA ASP A 53 -29.95 10.84 -2.96
C ASP A 53 -30.54 10.14 -1.75
N ALA A 54 -29.75 9.47 -0.93
CA ALA A 54 -30.22 8.77 0.26
C ALA A 54 -29.80 9.48 1.55
N ASP A 55 -30.73 9.71 2.47
CA ASP A 55 -30.44 10.25 3.80
C ASP A 55 -29.81 9.20 4.72
N GLU A 56 -30.01 7.92 4.40
CA GLU A 56 -29.47 6.79 5.14
C GLU A 56 -29.14 5.60 4.22
N TYR A 57 -28.21 4.75 4.65
CA TYR A 57 -27.96 3.44 4.09
C TYR A 57 -28.56 2.38 5.00
N VAL A 58 -29.27 1.41 4.43
CA VAL A 58 -29.65 0.17 5.08
C VAL A 58 -28.62 -0.87 4.72
N VAL A 59 -27.78 -1.27 5.69
CA VAL A 59 -26.64 -2.17 5.49
C VAL A 59 -26.91 -3.50 6.16
N GLU A 60 -26.94 -4.58 5.37
CA GLU A 60 -26.93 -5.94 5.86
C GLU A 60 -25.49 -6.43 5.96
N TYR A 61 -25.12 -6.97 7.11
CA TYR A 61 -23.75 -7.42 7.38
C TYR A 61 -23.73 -8.74 8.13
N ARG A 62 -22.62 -9.46 8.00
CA ARG A 62 -22.34 -10.69 8.73
C ARG A 62 -21.19 -10.45 9.71
N ARG A 63 -21.39 -10.87 10.97
CA ARG A 63 -20.39 -10.88 12.04
C ARG A 63 -20.24 -12.29 12.57
N GLY A 64 -19.14 -12.96 12.27
CA GLY A 64 -19.01 -14.39 12.52
C GLY A 64 -20.13 -15.16 11.81
N ASN A 65 -20.94 -15.90 12.58
CA ASN A 65 -22.06 -16.67 12.02
C ASN A 65 -23.41 -15.93 12.05
N ALA A 66 -23.46 -14.71 12.56
CA ALA A 66 -24.70 -13.94 12.68
C ALA A 66 -24.83 -12.90 11.55
N THR A 67 -26.02 -12.80 10.96
CA THR A 67 -26.38 -11.75 10.03
C THR A 67 -27.31 -10.76 10.70
N ASP A 68 -27.07 -9.47 10.50
CA ASP A 68 -27.87 -8.39 11.08
C ASP A 68 -27.97 -7.21 10.09
N THR A 69 -28.84 -6.27 10.40
CA THR A 69 -29.08 -5.08 9.56
C THR A 69 -28.97 -3.82 10.39
N VAL A 70 -28.29 -2.81 9.85
CA VAL A 70 -28.13 -1.50 10.48
C VAL A 70 -28.51 -0.39 9.51
N ARG A 71 -29.05 0.71 10.06
CA ARG A 71 -29.27 1.96 9.35
C ARG A 71 -28.17 2.95 9.70
N ILE A 72 -27.52 3.49 8.69
CA ILE A 72 -26.39 4.42 8.82
C ILE A 72 -26.76 5.70 8.09
N ALA A 73 -26.78 6.83 8.80
CA ALA A 73 -27.02 8.13 8.17
C ALA A 73 -25.91 8.44 7.15
N THR A 74 -26.31 8.96 5.99
CA THR A 74 -25.35 9.44 5.00
C THR A 74 -24.65 10.69 5.54
N ARG A 75 -23.38 10.83 5.22
CA ARG A 75 -22.58 12.00 5.57
C ARG A 75 -22.18 12.72 4.29
N THR A 76 -22.37 14.03 4.31
CA THR A 76 -22.02 14.92 3.18
C THR A 76 -20.69 15.64 3.38
N ASP A 77 -20.05 15.45 4.54
CA ASP A 77 -18.75 16.05 4.81
C ASP A 77 -17.65 15.39 3.97
N ARG A 78 -16.81 16.22 3.36
CA ARG A 78 -15.72 15.78 2.48
C ARG A 78 -14.56 15.06 3.19
N ASN A 79 -14.64 14.92 4.51
CA ASN A 79 -13.60 14.35 5.36
C ASN A 79 -13.77 12.83 5.56
N ALA A 80 -14.49 12.14 4.68
CA ALA A 80 -14.63 10.68 4.72
C ALA A 80 -13.30 9.91 4.76
N ARG A 81 -12.20 10.51 4.29
CA ARG A 81 -10.85 9.94 4.36
C ARG A 81 -10.29 9.85 5.79
N GLU A 82 -10.77 10.67 6.73
CA GLU A 82 -10.35 10.65 8.13
C GLU A 82 -10.87 9.42 8.89
N PHE A 83 -11.84 8.72 8.32
CA PHE A 83 -12.50 7.56 8.94
C PHE A 83 -11.95 6.21 8.47
N ILE A 84 -10.98 6.17 7.57
CA ILE A 84 -10.27 4.94 7.22
C ILE A 84 -9.08 4.83 8.18
N ASP A 85 -9.36 4.60 9.46
CA ASP A 85 -8.32 4.29 10.42
C ASP A 85 -8.01 2.79 10.36
N PHE A 86 -6.98 2.46 9.58
CA PHE A 86 -6.23 1.24 9.85
C PHE A 86 -5.63 1.33 11.26
N PRO A 87 -5.39 0.19 11.93
CA PRO A 87 -4.68 0.21 13.20
C PRO A 87 -3.42 1.05 13.07
N LYS A 88 -3.41 2.22 13.69
CA LYS A 88 -2.21 3.06 13.76
C LYS A 88 -1.40 2.57 14.93
N TYR A 89 -0.23 2.04 14.64
CA TYR A 89 0.72 1.79 15.71
C TYR A 89 1.20 3.12 16.27
N ALA A 90 1.34 3.18 17.59
CA ALA A 90 1.88 4.35 18.27
C ALA A 90 3.39 4.42 18.01
N VAL A 91 3.76 4.96 16.84
CA VAL A 91 5.15 5.27 16.50
C VAL A 91 5.58 6.58 17.14
N SER A 92 6.89 6.78 17.25
CA SER A 92 7.47 8.06 17.69
C SER A 92 7.16 9.19 16.68
N GLU A 93 7.53 10.42 17.04
CA GLU A 93 7.44 11.58 16.12
C GLU A 93 8.27 11.37 14.84
N GLU A 94 9.27 10.50 14.87
CA GLU A 94 10.08 10.14 13.72
C GLU A 94 9.39 9.10 12.80
N GLY A 95 8.23 8.56 13.17
CA GLY A 95 7.52 7.55 12.40
C GLY A 95 8.09 6.13 12.58
N CYS A 96 8.82 5.85 13.66
CA CYS A 96 9.40 4.53 13.94
C CYS A 96 9.17 4.09 15.38
N MET A 97 9.31 2.78 15.62
CA MET A 97 9.31 2.18 16.96
C MET A 97 10.12 0.89 16.99
N LEU A 98 10.45 0.40 18.17
CA LEU A 98 10.87 -0.97 18.39
C LEU A 98 9.63 -1.83 18.71
N ILE A 99 9.40 -2.90 17.93
CA ILE A 99 8.41 -3.93 18.29
C ILE A 99 8.93 -4.72 19.49
N ASN A 100 10.21 -5.06 19.44
CA ASN A 100 10.98 -5.67 20.53
C ASN A 100 12.47 -5.32 20.33
N ASP A 101 13.35 -5.84 21.18
CA ASP A 101 14.80 -5.56 21.15
C ASP A 101 15.47 -5.96 19.82
N ARG A 102 14.83 -6.79 18.99
CA ARG A 102 15.36 -7.37 17.76
C ARG A 102 14.70 -6.86 16.49
N ILE A 103 13.49 -6.29 16.59
CA ILE A 103 12.68 -5.92 15.43
C ILE A 103 12.27 -4.46 15.52
N GLY A 104 12.67 -3.68 14.51
CA GLY A 104 12.23 -2.32 14.32
C GLY A 104 11.03 -2.23 13.37
N TYR A 105 10.31 -1.12 13.45
CA TYR A 105 9.16 -0.83 12.59
C TYR A 105 9.20 0.64 12.15
N ILE A 106 8.91 0.86 10.88
CA ILE A 106 8.77 2.19 10.27
C ILE A 106 7.38 2.27 9.64
N ASP A 107 6.60 3.27 10.04
CA ASP A 107 5.35 3.63 9.37
C ASP A 107 5.66 4.60 8.24
N ALA A 108 5.58 4.14 6.99
CA ALA A 108 5.88 4.96 5.82
C ALA A 108 4.98 6.21 5.72
N ALA A 109 3.75 6.15 6.22
CA ALA A 109 2.83 7.28 6.22
C ALA A 109 3.17 8.38 7.26
N GLN A 110 4.11 8.11 8.17
CA GLN A 110 4.62 9.06 9.15
C GLN A 110 6.13 9.31 9.00
N PHE A 111 6.76 8.63 8.03
CA PHE A 111 8.19 8.75 7.75
C PHE A 111 8.54 10.14 7.19
N SER A 112 9.72 10.65 7.59
CA SER A 112 10.39 11.78 6.96
C SER A 112 11.87 11.48 6.76
N ASN A 113 12.38 11.72 5.55
CA ASN A 113 13.78 11.51 5.22
C ASN A 113 14.73 12.43 6.03
N GLU A 114 14.26 13.60 6.42
CA GLU A 114 15.03 14.52 7.30
C GLU A 114 15.33 13.87 8.66
N GLN A 115 14.45 13.03 9.15
CA GLN A 115 14.60 12.31 10.41
C GLN A 115 15.37 10.98 10.26
N GLY A 116 15.77 10.60 9.06
CA GLY A 116 16.38 9.29 8.76
C GLY A 116 17.56 8.93 9.66
N ARG A 117 18.39 9.91 10.08
CA ARG A 117 19.48 9.66 11.04
C ARG A 117 18.93 9.27 12.43
N ARG A 118 17.86 9.92 12.88
CA ARG A 118 17.23 9.63 14.18
C ARG A 118 16.59 8.26 14.17
N ILE A 119 15.87 7.94 13.10
CA ILE A 119 15.29 6.59 12.85
C ILE A 119 16.38 5.52 12.96
N MET A 120 17.49 5.67 12.25
CA MET A 120 18.57 4.69 12.29
C MET A 120 19.30 4.63 13.64
N ASN A 121 19.37 5.72 14.39
CA ASN A 121 19.90 5.65 15.76
C ASN A 121 19.08 4.76 16.68
N VAL A 122 17.75 4.67 16.44
CA VAL A 122 16.85 3.77 17.18
C VAL A 122 16.97 2.34 16.67
N LEU A 123 17.02 2.16 15.32
CA LEU A 123 16.80 0.86 14.68
C LEU A 123 18.07 0.11 14.26
N LYS A 124 19.23 0.76 14.19
CA LYS A 124 20.48 0.19 13.61
C LYS A 124 20.99 -1.09 14.28
N ASN A 125 20.60 -1.34 15.53
CA ASN A 125 21.03 -2.52 16.29
C ASN A 125 20.01 -3.67 16.26
N THR A 126 18.90 -3.50 15.54
CA THR A 126 17.91 -4.57 15.36
C THR A 126 18.39 -5.60 14.33
N GLU A 127 17.78 -6.76 14.32
CA GLU A 127 18.07 -7.85 13.37
C GLU A 127 17.17 -7.78 12.13
N ALA A 128 16.02 -7.12 12.27
CA ALA A 128 15.11 -6.85 11.17
C ALA A 128 14.43 -5.48 11.34
N ILE A 129 14.10 -4.84 10.20
CA ILE A 129 13.27 -3.64 10.16
C ILE A 129 12.08 -3.91 9.24
N ILE A 130 10.87 -3.74 9.76
CA ILE A 130 9.62 -3.83 9.02
C ILE A 130 9.22 -2.42 8.59
N ILE A 131 8.93 -2.24 7.29
CA ILE A 131 8.49 -0.98 6.69
C ILE A 131 7.05 -1.16 6.22
N ASP A 132 6.12 -0.45 6.82
CA ASP A 132 4.70 -0.58 6.49
C ASP A 132 4.33 0.35 5.32
N LEU A 133 4.07 -0.25 4.16
CA LEU A 133 3.68 0.42 2.92
C LEU A 133 2.19 0.25 2.60
N ARG A 134 1.40 -0.31 3.49
CA ARG A 134 -0.05 -0.43 3.35
C ARG A 134 -0.77 0.91 3.42
N ARG A 135 -0.08 1.93 3.94
CA ARG A 135 -0.46 3.34 3.84
C ARG A 135 0.54 4.08 2.96
N TYR A 136 0.05 5.06 2.21
CA TYR A 136 0.88 5.80 1.26
C TYR A 136 2.01 6.56 1.98
N PRO A 137 3.27 6.47 1.52
CA PRO A 137 4.39 7.18 2.12
C PRO A 137 4.19 8.69 2.17
N SER A 138 4.46 9.30 3.33
CA SER A 138 4.38 10.76 3.51
C SER A 138 5.53 11.50 2.84
N ASP A 139 6.67 10.83 2.65
CA ASP A 139 7.87 11.39 2.03
C ASP A 139 8.34 10.51 0.87
N PHE A 140 8.34 11.09 -0.34
CA PHE A 140 8.80 10.40 -1.55
C PHE A 140 10.29 9.99 -1.50
N MET A 141 11.10 10.61 -0.63
CA MET A 141 12.52 10.32 -0.52
C MET A 141 12.83 9.06 0.32
N ILE A 142 11.83 8.28 0.71
CA ILE A 142 12.01 7.01 1.42
C ILE A 142 12.93 6.04 0.65
N PHE A 143 12.91 6.03 -0.68
CA PHE A 143 13.83 5.22 -1.49
C PHE A 143 15.29 5.67 -1.34
N ALA A 144 15.54 6.98 -1.20
CA ALA A 144 16.88 7.51 -0.96
C ALA A 144 17.39 7.16 0.44
N PHE A 145 16.51 7.16 1.43
CA PHE A 145 16.81 6.66 2.78
C PHE A 145 17.21 5.17 2.72
N LEU A 146 16.46 4.34 1.98
CA LEU A 146 16.81 2.94 1.78
C LEU A 146 18.18 2.79 1.12
N GLY A 147 18.45 3.53 0.05
CA GLY A 147 19.75 3.51 -0.60
C GLY A 147 20.90 3.91 0.34
N LYS A 148 20.68 4.95 1.15
CA LYS A 148 21.72 5.48 2.06
C LYS A 148 22.09 4.54 3.19
N TYR A 149 21.11 3.87 3.79
CA TYR A 149 21.36 3.12 5.04
C TYR A 149 21.37 1.60 4.85
N PHE A 150 20.80 1.07 3.75
CA PHE A 150 20.59 -0.37 3.59
C PHE A 150 21.30 -0.95 2.38
N ALA A 151 21.75 -0.13 1.42
CA ALA A 151 22.48 -0.62 0.27
C ALA A 151 23.99 -0.64 0.56
N PRO A 152 24.70 -1.78 0.34
CA PRO A 152 26.16 -1.87 0.51
C PRO A 152 26.95 -1.18 -0.61
N TYR A 153 26.32 -1.03 -1.78
CA TYR A 153 26.86 -0.40 -2.98
C TYR A 153 25.74 0.14 -3.84
N ALA A 154 26.03 0.77 -4.95
CA ALA A 154 25.01 1.24 -5.89
C ALA A 154 24.28 0.05 -6.54
N ILE A 155 22.95 -0.02 -6.35
CA ILE A 155 22.08 -1.11 -6.83
C ILE A 155 21.09 -0.55 -7.84
N ASN A 156 21.10 -1.06 -9.08
CA ASN A 156 20.01 -0.82 -10.03
C ASN A 156 18.79 -1.62 -9.57
N HIS A 157 17.74 -0.93 -9.15
CA HIS A 157 16.57 -1.54 -8.52
C HIS A 157 15.32 -1.53 -9.40
N VAL A 158 15.31 -0.72 -10.46
CA VAL A 158 14.18 -0.55 -11.36
C VAL A 158 14.64 -0.19 -12.77
N ILE A 159 13.80 -0.48 -13.77
CA ILE A 159 13.92 0.06 -15.12
C ILE A 159 12.72 0.97 -15.37
N PHE A 160 12.97 2.20 -15.80
CA PHE A 160 11.95 3.08 -16.33
C PHE A 160 11.99 3.10 -17.84
N THR A 161 10.81 3.11 -18.49
CA THR A 161 10.69 3.37 -19.92
C THR A 161 9.94 4.67 -20.14
N HIS A 162 10.59 5.60 -20.83
CA HIS A 162 10.07 6.93 -21.16
C HIS A 162 9.70 7.00 -22.62
N PRO A 163 8.49 7.48 -22.99
CA PRO A 163 8.15 7.68 -24.39
C PRO A 163 9.03 8.76 -25.03
N VAL A 164 9.47 8.52 -26.25
CA VAL A 164 10.21 9.51 -27.05
C VAL A 164 9.20 10.30 -27.87
N TYR A 165 8.80 11.48 -27.41
CA TYR A 165 7.73 12.27 -28.00
C TYR A 165 7.92 12.61 -29.48
N SER A 166 9.16 12.76 -29.92
CA SER A 166 9.50 13.03 -31.36
C SER A 166 9.44 11.78 -32.24
N LEU A 167 9.37 10.57 -31.63
CA LEU A 167 9.37 9.28 -32.34
C LEU A 167 8.31 8.38 -31.73
N PRO A 168 7.03 8.49 -32.13
CA PRO A 168 5.94 7.69 -31.62
C PRO A 168 6.24 6.18 -31.72
N GLY A 169 6.01 5.44 -30.62
CA GLY A 169 6.31 4.02 -30.51
C GLY A 169 7.74 3.69 -30.08
N CYS A 170 8.61 4.69 -29.95
CA CYS A 170 9.96 4.52 -29.39
C CYS A 170 9.99 4.89 -27.91
N PHE A 171 10.79 4.15 -27.15
CA PHE A 171 10.99 4.36 -25.71
C PHE A 171 12.48 4.42 -25.40
N ARG A 172 12.84 5.23 -24.43
CA ARG A 172 14.18 5.27 -23.83
C ARG A 172 14.11 4.59 -22.47
N GLU A 173 15.04 3.69 -22.23
CA GLU A 173 15.23 3.12 -20.90
C GLU A 173 16.10 4.00 -20.03
N ASP A 174 15.79 4.01 -18.75
CA ASP A 174 16.58 4.56 -17.66
C ASP A 174 16.66 3.53 -16.54
N ARG A 175 17.86 3.35 -15.97
CA ARG A 175 18.15 2.34 -14.93
C ARG A 175 18.76 3.01 -13.72
N PRO A 176 17.98 3.74 -12.93
CA PRO A 176 18.53 4.44 -11.77
C PRO A 176 19.07 3.45 -10.74
N ALA A 177 20.10 3.88 -10.04
CA ALA A 177 20.65 3.17 -8.91
C ALA A 177 20.35 3.90 -7.60
N ILE A 178 20.15 3.12 -6.54
CA ILE A 178 20.15 3.60 -5.16
C ILE A 178 21.43 3.19 -4.47
N GLY A 179 21.78 3.93 -3.41
CA GLY A 179 22.96 3.61 -2.60
C GLY A 179 24.27 4.11 -3.19
N HIS A 180 25.33 3.80 -2.50
CA HIS A 180 26.72 4.11 -2.80
C HIS A 180 27.58 3.09 -2.07
N ASP A 181 28.88 3.10 -2.27
CA ASP A 181 29.79 2.25 -1.49
C ASP A 181 29.68 2.61 0.00
N ASN A 182 29.14 1.68 0.79
CA ASN A 182 28.79 1.87 2.19
C ASN A 182 29.11 0.61 3.00
N PRO A 183 30.30 0.51 3.60
CA PRO A 183 30.68 -0.64 4.42
C PRO A 183 29.86 -0.77 5.70
N ASP A 184 29.26 0.32 6.17
CA ASP A 184 28.50 0.41 7.42
C ASP A 184 26.97 0.29 7.21
N TYR A 185 26.55 -0.27 6.05
CA TYR A 185 25.12 -0.46 5.78
C TYR A 185 24.45 -1.37 6.82
N TYR A 186 23.15 -1.20 7.02
CA TYR A 186 22.35 -2.06 7.88
C TYR A 186 22.29 -3.48 7.30
N ARG A 187 22.70 -4.48 8.09
CA ARG A 187 22.87 -5.87 7.65
C ARG A 187 21.68 -6.78 8.00
N GLY A 188 20.73 -6.29 8.77
CA GLY A 188 19.52 -7.02 9.13
C GLY A 188 18.57 -7.22 7.96
N ALA A 189 17.51 -7.99 8.17
CA ALA A 189 16.45 -8.15 7.18
C ALA A 189 15.64 -6.86 7.04
N VAL A 190 15.14 -6.58 5.83
CA VAL A 190 14.25 -5.44 5.55
C VAL A 190 12.96 -5.98 4.94
N ILE A 191 11.85 -5.83 5.64
CA ILE A 191 10.57 -6.44 5.27
C ILE A 191 9.55 -5.34 4.95
N ALA A 192 9.08 -5.28 3.71
CA ALA A 192 8.00 -4.38 3.33
C ALA A 192 6.64 -5.05 3.53
N LEU A 193 5.73 -4.42 4.28
CA LEU A 193 4.32 -4.82 4.34
C LEU A 193 3.56 -4.18 3.20
N VAL A 194 2.81 -4.98 2.44
CA VAL A 194 2.03 -4.53 1.29
C VAL A 194 0.64 -5.15 1.28
N ASP A 195 -0.33 -4.46 0.68
CA ASP A 195 -1.69 -4.95 0.51
C ASP A 195 -2.39 -4.29 -0.69
N GLY A 196 -3.71 -4.51 -0.81
CA GLY A 196 -4.56 -3.90 -1.83
C GLY A 196 -4.70 -2.37 -1.75
N ASN A 197 -4.08 -1.68 -0.80
CA ASN A 197 -3.99 -0.21 -0.75
C ASN A 197 -2.62 0.30 -1.22
N THR A 198 -1.63 -0.59 -1.31
CA THR A 198 -0.28 -0.24 -1.76
C THR A 198 -0.30 0.15 -3.23
N ILE A 199 0.07 1.39 -3.53
CA ILE A 199 0.01 1.98 -4.87
C ILE A 199 1.19 2.92 -5.12
N SER A 200 1.65 3.02 -6.39
CA SER A 200 2.57 4.07 -6.86
C SER A 200 3.87 4.10 -6.03
N GLN A 201 4.19 5.23 -5.37
CA GLN A 201 5.41 5.38 -4.55
C GLN A 201 5.57 4.26 -3.50
N ALA A 202 4.47 3.70 -2.98
CA ALA A 202 4.56 2.57 -2.06
C ALA A 202 5.01 1.29 -2.79
N GLU A 203 4.52 1.05 -4.03
CA GLU A 203 4.99 -0.05 -4.87
C GLU A 203 6.45 0.13 -5.26
N TYR A 204 6.84 1.34 -5.69
CA TYR A 204 8.24 1.69 -5.98
C TYR A 204 9.17 1.46 -4.78
N THR A 205 8.71 1.80 -3.57
CA THR A 205 9.46 1.56 -2.33
C THR A 205 9.58 0.06 -2.04
N ALA A 206 8.52 -0.72 -2.26
CA ALA A 206 8.56 -2.17 -2.09
C ALA A 206 9.56 -2.84 -3.06
N ILE A 207 9.58 -2.42 -4.33
CA ILE A 207 10.58 -2.87 -5.32
C ILE A 207 11.99 -2.51 -4.85
N THR A 208 12.15 -1.30 -4.30
CA THR A 208 13.44 -0.86 -3.75
C THR A 208 13.88 -1.75 -2.59
N VAL A 209 12.96 -2.11 -1.67
CA VAL A 209 13.25 -3.05 -0.57
C VAL A 209 13.68 -4.40 -1.13
N GLN A 210 12.97 -4.95 -2.11
CA GLN A 210 13.31 -6.25 -2.72
C GLN A 210 14.68 -6.28 -3.43
N ALA A 211 15.19 -5.12 -3.84
CA ALA A 211 16.53 -5.02 -4.42
C ALA A 211 17.66 -5.06 -3.37
N LEU A 212 17.35 -4.85 -2.10
CA LEU A 212 18.33 -4.90 -1.02
C LEU A 212 18.77 -6.35 -0.73
N PRO A 213 20.00 -6.58 -0.21
CA PRO A 213 20.54 -7.93 -0.01
C PRO A 213 19.68 -8.90 0.81
N ARG A 214 18.93 -8.37 1.77
CA ARG A 214 18.00 -9.12 2.64
C ARG A 214 16.63 -8.49 2.66
N GLY A 215 16.22 -7.92 1.52
CA GLY A 215 14.91 -7.30 1.34
C GLY A 215 13.87 -8.31 0.88
N LEU A 216 12.65 -8.23 1.42
CA LEU A 216 11.52 -9.04 1.01
C LEU A 216 10.19 -8.32 1.28
N THR A 217 9.11 -8.86 0.71
CA THR A 217 7.74 -8.37 0.88
C THR A 217 6.86 -9.40 1.55
N VAL A 218 6.00 -8.94 2.45
CA VAL A 218 4.97 -9.73 3.13
C VAL A 218 3.62 -9.04 2.95
N GLY A 219 2.62 -9.78 2.52
CA GLY A 219 1.27 -9.24 2.33
C GLY A 219 0.55 -9.85 1.16
N SER A 220 -0.22 -9.04 0.44
CA SER A 220 -1.03 -9.47 -0.70
C SER A 220 -0.87 -8.57 -1.92
N THR A 221 -1.54 -8.92 -3.02
CA THR A 221 -1.42 -8.21 -4.31
C THR A 221 -1.68 -6.72 -4.16
N THR A 222 -0.74 -5.91 -4.65
CA THR A 222 -0.84 -4.45 -4.68
C THR A 222 -1.67 -3.95 -5.86
N LEU A 223 -1.94 -2.65 -5.95
CA LEU A 223 -2.82 -2.10 -6.98
C LEU A 223 -2.26 -2.15 -8.41
N GLY A 224 -0.97 -2.38 -8.60
CA GLY A 224 -0.36 -2.46 -9.93
C GLY A 224 -0.44 -1.16 -10.73
N ALA A 225 -0.28 -0.03 -10.06
CA ALA A 225 -0.44 1.31 -10.65
C ALA A 225 0.70 2.23 -10.25
N ASP A 226 1.92 1.82 -10.57
CA ASP A 226 3.13 2.61 -10.39
C ASP A 226 3.39 3.52 -11.60
N GLY A 227 4.34 4.43 -11.48
CA GLY A 227 4.79 5.37 -12.49
C GLY A 227 4.20 6.77 -12.33
N ASN A 228 4.87 7.74 -12.97
CA ASN A 228 4.44 9.14 -12.93
C ASN A 228 3.08 9.32 -13.63
N ILE A 229 2.29 10.23 -13.11
CA ILE A 229 0.98 10.57 -13.66
C ILE A 229 1.13 11.68 -14.71
N ALA A 230 0.52 11.47 -15.89
CA ALA A 230 0.26 12.52 -16.87
C ALA A 230 -1.23 12.86 -16.88
N GLU A 231 -1.54 14.14 -16.86
CA GLU A 231 -2.90 14.64 -17.02
C GLU A 231 -3.22 14.83 -18.53
N ILE A 232 -4.35 14.30 -18.96
CA ILE A 232 -4.85 14.50 -20.31
C ILE A 232 -6.10 15.38 -20.23
N PRO A 233 -6.06 16.61 -20.76
CA PRO A 233 -7.22 17.48 -20.79
C PRO A 233 -8.28 16.93 -21.75
N LEU A 234 -9.53 16.98 -21.35
CA LEU A 234 -10.68 16.57 -22.15
C LEU A 234 -11.60 17.78 -22.43
N PRO A 235 -12.43 17.72 -23.51
CA PRO A 235 -13.43 18.76 -23.75
C PRO A 235 -14.34 18.99 -22.55
N GLY A 236 -14.75 20.22 -22.33
CA GLY A 236 -15.61 20.60 -21.20
C GLY A 236 -14.87 20.84 -19.88
N GLY A 237 -13.53 20.94 -19.91
CA GLY A 237 -12.73 21.21 -18.70
C GLY A 237 -12.47 19.99 -17.83
N TYR A 238 -12.82 18.81 -18.30
CA TYR A 238 -12.51 17.53 -17.63
C TYR A 238 -11.06 17.14 -17.85
N LYS A 239 -10.56 16.26 -16.98
CA LYS A 239 -9.22 15.68 -17.10
C LYS A 239 -9.30 14.18 -16.86
N THR A 240 -8.43 13.42 -17.50
CA THR A 240 -8.14 12.03 -17.15
C THR A 240 -6.66 11.87 -16.85
N LEU A 241 -6.31 10.80 -16.15
CA LEU A 241 -4.96 10.52 -15.70
C LEU A 241 -4.50 9.19 -16.30
N ILE A 242 -3.22 9.13 -16.71
CA ILE A 242 -2.57 7.89 -17.11
C ILE A 242 -1.17 7.82 -16.50
N SER A 243 -0.62 6.61 -16.34
CA SER A 243 0.82 6.45 -16.09
C SER A 243 1.60 6.88 -17.33
N SER A 244 2.57 7.76 -17.15
CA SER A 244 3.32 8.38 -18.25
C SER A 244 4.66 7.69 -18.54
N LEU A 245 5.06 6.72 -17.73
CA LEU A 245 6.24 5.90 -17.94
C LEU A 245 5.97 4.46 -17.51
N GLY A 246 6.72 3.53 -18.08
CA GLY A 246 6.72 2.14 -17.63
C GLY A 246 7.67 1.92 -16.47
N VAL A 247 7.28 1.04 -15.55
CA VAL A 247 8.07 0.63 -14.39
C VAL A 247 8.25 -0.88 -14.41
N TYR A 248 9.49 -1.34 -14.38
CA TYR A 248 9.83 -2.75 -14.47
C TYR A 248 10.87 -3.12 -13.41
N TYR A 249 10.88 -4.37 -13.01
CA TYR A 249 12.00 -4.94 -12.27
C TYR A 249 13.30 -4.93 -13.10
N PRO A 250 14.49 -5.05 -12.48
CA PRO A 250 15.75 -5.11 -13.21
C PRO A 250 15.87 -6.24 -14.23
N ASP A 251 15.09 -7.33 -14.06
CA ASP A 251 15.01 -8.45 -14.98
C ASP A 251 14.03 -8.22 -16.15
N GLY A 252 13.39 -7.06 -16.21
CA GLY A 252 12.43 -6.68 -17.24
C GLY A 252 11.00 -7.15 -17.00
N SER A 253 10.69 -7.81 -15.87
CA SER A 253 9.32 -8.16 -15.55
C SER A 253 8.49 -6.94 -15.13
N GLU A 254 7.21 -6.94 -15.52
CA GLU A 254 6.28 -5.83 -15.29
C GLU A 254 5.89 -5.71 -13.81
N THR A 255 5.70 -4.47 -13.36
CA THR A 255 5.08 -4.13 -12.07
C THR A 255 3.68 -3.56 -12.29
N GLN A 256 3.51 -2.74 -13.31
CA GLN A 256 2.22 -2.15 -13.66
C GLN A 256 1.26 -3.26 -14.11
N ARG A 257 0.02 -3.19 -13.64
CA ARG A 257 -1.05 -4.20 -13.80
C ARG A 257 -0.86 -5.49 -13.01
N CYS A 258 0.37 -5.87 -12.69
CA CYS A 258 0.67 -7.07 -11.92
C CYS A 258 0.72 -6.80 -10.41
N GLY A 259 1.19 -5.62 -10.03
CA GLY A 259 1.61 -5.31 -8.66
C GLY A 259 3.05 -5.75 -8.39
N VAL A 260 3.51 -5.52 -7.17
CA VAL A 260 4.83 -5.99 -6.74
C VAL A 260 4.83 -7.48 -6.46
N ARG A 261 5.98 -8.13 -6.55
CA ARG A 261 6.15 -9.53 -6.15
C ARG A 261 5.87 -9.67 -4.67
N ILE A 262 5.25 -10.78 -4.29
CA ILE A 262 4.98 -11.11 -2.90
C ILE A 262 5.84 -12.31 -2.52
N ASP A 263 6.81 -12.11 -1.64
CA ASP A 263 7.70 -13.17 -1.20
C ASP A 263 7.01 -14.10 -0.19
N HIS A 264 6.19 -13.52 0.70
CA HIS A 264 5.40 -14.24 1.67
C HIS A 264 3.96 -13.73 1.70
N TRP A 265 3.03 -14.58 1.30
CA TRP A 265 1.61 -14.25 1.29
C TRP A 265 1.04 -14.17 2.70
N ALA A 266 0.35 -13.09 2.99
CA ALA A 266 -0.41 -12.87 4.22
C ALA A 266 -1.56 -11.90 3.98
N GLU A 267 -2.75 -12.25 4.45
CA GLU A 267 -3.95 -11.39 4.41
C GLU A 267 -4.66 -11.41 5.75
N PRO A 268 -5.36 -10.33 6.12
CA PRO A 268 -6.19 -10.33 7.30
C PRO A 268 -7.40 -11.25 7.12
N THR A 269 -7.79 -11.95 8.17
CA THR A 269 -9.04 -12.71 8.21
C THR A 269 -10.14 -11.88 8.89
N PRO A 270 -11.44 -12.11 8.57
CA PRO A 270 -12.53 -11.47 9.30
C PRO A 270 -12.44 -11.69 10.81
N GLU A 271 -12.08 -12.89 11.25
CA GLU A 271 -11.90 -13.26 12.64
C GLU A 271 -10.73 -12.51 13.29
N GLY A 272 -9.60 -12.38 12.57
CA GLY A 272 -8.44 -11.62 13.03
C GLY A 272 -8.78 -10.14 13.21
N LEU A 273 -9.47 -9.56 12.23
CA LEU A 273 -9.92 -8.17 12.27
C LEU A 273 -10.90 -7.92 13.43
N LEU A 274 -11.87 -8.82 13.67
CA LEU A 274 -12.80 -8.75 14.81
C LEU A 274 -12.07 -8.84 16.15
N ALA A 275 -10.98 -9.61 16.21
CA ALA A 275 -10.13 -9.74 17.38
C ALA A 275 -9.12 -8.58 17.54
N GLY A 276 -9.08 -7.63 16.62
CA GLY A 276 -8.14 -6.51 16.61
C GLY A 276 -6.69 -6.90 16.30
N ARG A 277 -6.48 -8.03 15.59
CA ARG A 277 -5.15 -8.53 15.21
C ARG A 277 -4.72 -7.95 13.87
N ASP A 278 -3.43 -7.73 13.72
CA ASP A 278 -2.77 -7.47 12.44
C ASP A 278 -2.00 -8.72 11.98
N GLU A 279 -2.70 -9.62 11.31
CA GLU A 279 -2.15 -10.91 10.90
C GLU A 279 -1.01 -10.78 9.87
N VAL A 280 -1.01 -9.69 9.08
CA VAL A 280 0.09 -9.39 8.13
C VAL A 280 1.35 -8.98 8.88
N LEU A 281 1.24 -8.08 9.87
CA LEU A 281 2.38 -7.70 10.72
C LEU A 281 2.87 -8.89 11.57
N GLU A 282 1.96 -9.68 12.12
CA GLU A 282 2.31 -10.90 12.87
C GLU A 282 3.07 -11.90 11.99
N ALA A 283 2.69 -12.03 10.70
CA ALA A 283 3.42 -12.87 9.75
C ALA A 283 4.84 -12.35 9.51
N ALA A 284 4.99 -11.03 9.31
CA ALA A 284 6.29 -10.41 9.11
C ALA A 284 7.20 -10.55 10.34
N ILE A 285 6.65 -10.43 11.55
CA ILE A 285 7.40 -10.66 12.81
C ILE A 285 7.91 -12.09 12.87
N ARG A 286 7.04 -13.10 12.60
CA ARG A 286 7.47 -14.52 12.59
C ARG A 286 8.57 -14.78 11.55
N ILE A 287 8.49 -14.16 10.38
CA ILE A 287 9.51 -14.28 9.34
C ILE A 287 10.82 -13.65 9.82
N ALA A 288 10.78 -12.42 10.36
CA ALA A 288 11.94 -11.74 10.92
C ALA A 288 12.65 -12.58 11.99
N GLU A 289 11.89 -13.22 12.87
CA GLU A 289 12.42 -14.12 13.91
C GLU A 289 13.06 -15.40 13.36
N SER A 290 12.62 -15.86 12.17
CA SER A 290 13.14 -17.07 11.53
C SER A 290 14.39 -16.83 10.66
N MET A 291 14.69 -15.58 10.30
CA MET A 291 15.78 -15.20 9.39
C MET A 291 17.15 -15.08 10.07
N GLN A 292 17.36 -15.76 11.17
CA GLN A 292 18.61 -15.74 11.95
C GLN A 292 19.81 -16.34 11.20
#